data_91abc767ba500903917b8ed1e10b8876
#
_entry.id   91abc767ba500903917b8ed1e10b8876
#
_cell.length_a   1.000
_cell.length_b   1.000
_cell.length_c   1.000
_cell.angle_alpha   90.00
_cell.angle_beta   90.00
_cell.angle_gamma   90.00
#
_symmetry.space_group_name_H-M   'P 1'
#
loop_
_entity.id
_entity.type
_entity.pdbx_description
1 polymer ?
#
loop_
_entity_poly.entity_id
_entity_poly.type
_entity_poly.pdbx_seq_one_letter_code
_entity_poly.pdbx_strand_id
1 'polypeptide(L)'
;DAEELTMVWQAINVENECHYCVPAHTGIAKMMKVSDEISDALRNETALPTPKLEALRTFTVQMFRQRGNVSDDQMKAFFDAGYGHRAVLDVILGMAQKTISNYVNHVAQTPVDDVFKPLAWERGDTPLKV
;
A
#
# COMPACT_ATOMS: atom_id res chain seq x y z
N ASP A 1 2.48 3.27 13.03
CA ASP A 1 3.72 2.49 13.22
C ASP A 1 4.32 2.06 11.88
N ALA A 2 5.40 1.25 11.88
CA ALA A 2 6.12 0.85 10.68
C ALA A 2 5.29 -0.08 9.77
N GLU A 3 4.50 -0.96 10.36
CA GLU A 3 3.64 -1.89 9.62
C GLU A 3 2.51 -1.15 8.91
N GLU A 4 1.81 -0.26 9.62
CA GLU A 4 0.73 0.55 9.06
C GLU A 4 1.24 1.48 7.95
N LEU A 5 2.41 2.11 8.14
CA LEU A 5 3.01 2.96 7.11
C LEU A 5 3.40 2.16 5.86
N THR A 6 4.05 1.01 6.05
CA THR A 6 4.39 0.09 4.96
C THR A 6 3.15 -0.36 4.21
N MET A 7 2.07 -0.69 4.96
CA MET A 7 0.82 -1.13 4.37
C MET A 7 0.22 -0.04 3.46
N VAL A 8 0.11 1.22 3.93
CA VAL A 8 -0.43 2.32 3.11
C VAL A 8 0.43 2.53 1.86
N TRP A 9 1.74 2.62 2.00
CA TRP A 9 2.63 2.85 0.87
C TRP A 9 2.60 1.72 -0.16
N GLN A 10 2.69 0.45 0.29
CA GLN A 10 2.69 -0.68 -0.64
C GLN A 10 1.34 -0.89 -1.31
N ALA A 11 0.23 -0.68 -0.60
CA ALA A 11 -1.09 -0.76 -1.23
C ALA A 11 -1.20 0.19 -2.43
N ILE A 12 -0.70 1.42 -2.32
CA ILE A 12 -0.73 2.39 -3.43
C ILE A 12 0.31 2.07 -4.50
N ASN A 13 1.51 1.58 -4.13
CA ASN A 13 2.49 1.13 -5.10
C ASN A 13 1.96 -0.02 -5.97
N VAL A 14 1.23 -0.96 -5.37
CA VAL A 14 0.59 -2.10 -6.05
C VAL A 14 -0.57 -1.63 -6.92
N GLU A 15 -1.46 -0.77 -6.41
CA GLU A 15 -2.57 -0.19 -7.19
C GLU A 15 -2.09 0.58 -8.42
N ASN A 16 -0.98 1.29 -8.32
CA ASN A 16 -0.36 2.00 -9.43
C ASN A 16 0.57 1.11 -10.28
N GLU A 17 0.72 -0.16 -9.95
CA GLU A 17 1.61 -1.10 -10.66
C GLU A 17 3.03 -0.56 -10.85
N CYS A 18 3.60 0.06 -9.81
CA CYS A 18 4.92 0.67 -9.89
C CYS A 18 6.01 -0.38 -9.75
N HIS A 19 6.56 -0.85 -10.87
CA HIS A 19 7.61 -1.87 -10.94
C HIS A 19 8.91 -1.46 -10.23
N TYR A 20 9.17 -0.17 -10.07
CA TYR A 20 10.27 0.34 -9.25
C TYR A 20 9.89 0.40 -7.76
N CYS A 21 8.71 0.96 -7.45
CA CYS A 21 8.35 1.30 -6.09
C CYS A 21 8.03 0.07 -5.23
N VAL A 22 7.39 -0.97 -5.79
CA VAL A 22 7.10 -2.20 -5.04
C VAL A 22 8.37 -2.89 -4.56
N PRO A 23 9.38 -3.19 -5.39
CA PRO A 23 10.66 -3.73 -4.93
C PRO A 23 11.38 -2.84 -3.93
N ALA A 24 11.46 -1.54 -4.19
CA ALA A 24 12.14 -0.59 -3.31
C ALA A 24 11.50 -0.56 -1.91
N HIS A 25 10.16 -0.47 -1.83
CA HIS A 25 9.45 -0.47 -0.56
C HIS A 25 9.44 -1.84 0.14
N THR A 26 9.60 -2.94 -0.58
CA THR A 26 9.88 -4.24 0.04
C THR A 26 11.24 -4.23 0.76
N GLY A 27 12.25 -3.64 0.13
CA GLY A 27 13.56 -3.44 0.77
C GLY A 27 13.49 -2.50 1.99
N ILE A 28 12.76 -1.39 1.87
CA ILE A 28 12.54 -0.44 2.98
C ILE A 28 11.80 -1.12 4.14
N ALA A 29 10.76 -1.91 3.87
CA ALA A 29 10.04 -2.66 4.90
C ALA A 29 10.97 -3.56 5.72
N LYS A 30 11.88 -4.30 5.06
CA LYS A 30 12.92 -5.09 5.73
C LYS A 30 13.82 -4.23 6.61
N MET A 31 14.26 -3.07 6.14
CA MET A 31 15.06 -2.12 6.95
C MET A 31 14.28 -1.60 8.16
N MET A 32 12.97 -1.41 8.04
CA MET A 32 12.07 -1.01 9.11
C MET A 32 11.65 -2.17 10.03
N LYS A 33 12.14 -3.39 9.76
CA LYS A 33 11.84 -4.62 10.51
C LYS A 33 10.36 -5.03 10.45
N VAL A 34 9.66 -4.67 9.38
CA VAL A 34 8.34 -5.21 9.08
C VAL A 34 8.49 -6.67 8.65
N SER A 35 7.58 -7.54 9.09
CA SER A 35 7.66 -8.97 8.78
C SER A 35 7.54 -9.26 7.28
N ASP A 36 8.22 -10.31 6.83
CA ASP A 36 8.10 -10.79 5.44
C ASP A 36 6.66 -11.22 5.14
N GLU A 37 5.92 -11.75 6.13
CA GLU A 37 4.51 -12.11 5.98
C GLU A 37 3.64 -10.93 5.51
N ILE A 38 3.80 -9.77 6.13
CA ILE A 38 3.09 -8.53 5.73
C ILE A 38 3.54 -8.09 4.33
N SER A 39 4.85 -8.08 4.08
CA SER A 39 5.40 -7.66 2.79
C SER A 39 4.93 -8.55 1.64
N ASP A 40 4.91 -9.86 1.84
CA ASP A 40 4.47 -10.83 0.85
C ASP A 40 2.95 -10.75 0.62
N ALA A 41 2.16 -10.58 1.70
CA ALA A 41 0.71 -10.40 1.60
C ALA A 41 0.35 -9.13 0.79
N LEU A 42 1.08 -8.05 0.97
CA LEU A 42 0.86 -6.81 0.22
C LEU A 42 1.24 -6.97 -1.26
N ARG A 43 2.37 -7.59 -1.55
CA ARG A 43 2.86 -7.81 -2.93
C ARG A 43 1.95 -8.73 -3.74
N ASN A 44 1.40 -9.76 -3.08
CA ASN A 44 0.58 -10.80 -3.71
C ASN A 44 -0.93 -10.57 -3.54
N GLU A 45 -1.31 -9.46 -2.93
CA GLU A 45 -2.71 -9.09 -2.65
C GLU A 45 -3.48 -10.20 -1.89
N THR A 46 -2.78 -10.94 -1.01
CA THR A 46 -3.36 -11.97 -0.14
C THR A 46 -3.74 -11.39 1.22
N ALA A 47 -4.43 -12.19 2.07
CA ALA A 47 -4.89 -11.74 3.38
C ALA A 47 -3.72 -11.30 4.28
N LEU A 48 -3.90 -10.17 4.96
CA LEU A 48 -2.95 -9.67 5.95
C LEU A 48 -3.12 -10.40 7.30
N PRO A 49 -2.07 -10.46 8.15
CA PRO A 49 -2.08 -11.28 9.36
C PRO A 49 -3.06 -10.78 10.44
N THR A 50 -3.49 -9.53 10.38
CA THR A 50 -4.44 -8.99 11.37
C THR A 50 -5.64 -8.32 10.70
N PRO A 51 -6.86 -8.46 11.29
CA PRO A 51 -8.05 -7.76 10.79
C PRO A 51 -7.87 -6.23 10.76
N LYS A 52 -7.09 -5.68 11.68
CA LYS A 52 -6.81 -4.24 11.74
C LYS A 52 -6.01 -3.76 10.53
N LEU A 53 -4.95 -4.45 10.16
CA LEU A 53 -4.16 -4.14 8.95
C LEU A 53 -4.99 -4.36 7.68
N GLU A 54 -5.84 -5.40 7.66
CA GLU A 54 -6.73 -5.65 6.53
C GLU A 54 -7.75 -4.52 6.35
N ALA A 55 -8.31 -3.99 7.44
CA ALA A 55 -9.22 -2.85 7.41
C ALA A 55 -8.50 -1.58 6.90
N LEU A 56 -7.25 -1.35 7.30
CA LEU A 56 -6.44 -0.24 6.82
C LEU A 56 -6.17 -0.37 5.30
N ARG A 57 -5.80 -1.57 4.83
CA ARG A 57 -5.62 -1.84 3.40
C ARG A 57 -6.90 -1.59 2.61
N THR A 58 -7.98 -2.17 3.06
CA THR A 58 -9.29 -2.03 2.42
C THR A 58 -9.69 -0.56 2.29
N PHE A 59 -9.61 0.18 3.38
CA PHE A 59 -9.92 1.60 3.38
C PHE A 59 -8.99 2.41 2.45
N THR A 60 -7.68 2.13 2.49
CA THR A 60 -6.69 2.80 1.63
C THR A 60 -7.01 2.59 0.16
N VAL A 61 -7.28 1.35 -0.24
CA VAL A 61 -7.59 1.01 -1.64
C VAL A 61 -8.95 1.58 -2.07
N GLN A 62 -9.97 1.53 -1.21
CA GLN A 62 -11.27 2.17 -1.46
C GLN A 62 -11.12 3.68 -1.65
N MET A 63 -10.42 4.34 -0.74
CA MET A 63 -10.12 5.79 -0.80
C MET A 63 -9.44 6.14 -2.12
N PHE A 64 -8.46 5.35 -2.53
CA PHE A 64 -7.71 5.57 -3.77
C PHE A 64 -8.59 5.37 -5.01
N ARG A 65 -9.24 4.23 -5.14
CA ARG A 65 -10.08 3.89 -6.32
C ARG A 65 -11.28 4.81 -6.46
N GLN A 66 -11.86 5.25 -5.34
CA GLN A 66 -13.03 6.13 -5.32
C GLN A 66 -12.64 7.63 -5.29
N ARG A 67 -11.35 7.96 -5.36
CA ARG A 67 -10.88 9.35 -5.37
C ARG A 67 -11.38 10.16 -4.16
N GLY A 68 -11.39 9.54 -2.99
CA GLY A 68 -11.84 10.15 -1.74
C GLY A 68 -13.36 10.07 -1.48
N ASN A 69 -14.16 9.59 -2.43
CA ASN A 69 -15.62 9.52 -2.27
C ASN A 69 -16.04 8.21 -1.57
N VAL A 70 -15.45 7.92 -0.40
CA VAL A 70 -15.84 6.76 0.40
C VAL A 70 -17.21 6.97 1.05
N SER A 71 -17.97 5.88 1.17
CA SER A 71 -19.29 5.94 1.82
C SER A 71 -19.21 6.02 3.34
N ASP A 72 -20.32 6.42 3.98
CA ASP A 72 -20.42 6.43 5.45
C ASP A 72 -20.17 5.03 6.05
N ASP A 73 -20.63 3.95 5.38
CA ASP A 73 -20.40 2.58 5.83
C ASP A 73 -18.93 2.18 5.75
N GLN A 74 -18.22 2.59 4.71
CA GLN A 74 -16.78 2.36 4.57
C GLN A 74 -16.00 3.13 5.63
N MET A 75 -16.37 4.38 5.88
CA MET A 75 -15.80 5.18 6.95
C MET A 75 -16.05 4.57 8.32
N LYS A 76 -17.30 4.11 8.57
CA LYS A 76 -17.66 3.45 9.79
C LYS A 76 -16.85 2.17 10.01
N ALA A 77 -16.71 1.32 9.01
CA ALA A 77 -15.92 0.09 9.09
C ALA A 77 -14.45 0.37 9.45
N PHE A 78 -13.88 1.43 8.92
CA PHE A 78 -12.53 1.87 9.26
C PHE A 78 -12.40 2.32 10.72
N PHE A 79 -13.38 3.08 11.22
CA PHE A 79 -13.41 3.51 12.63
C PHE A 79 -13.66 2.34 13.58
N ASP A 80 -14.54 1.41 13.23
CA ASP A 80 -14.82 0.20 14.03
C ASP A 80 -13.58 -0.70 14.18
N ALA A 81 -12.66 -0.65 13.20
CA ALA A 81 -11.35 -1.33 13.27
C ALA A 81 -10.34 -0.64 14.21
N GLY A 82 -10.72 0.48 14.84
CA GLY A 82 -9.92 1.19 15.84
C GLY A 82 -9.09 2.34 15.30
N TYR A 83 -9.34 2.78 14.06
CA TYR A 83 -8.75 3.98 13.50
C TYR A 83 -9.60 5.23 13.79
N GLY A 84 -9.00 6.40 13.73
CA GLY A 84 -9.70 7.66 13.94
C GLY A 84 -9.51 8.64 12.79
N HIS A 85 -10.10 9.83 12.92
CA HIS A 85 -10.03 10.88 11.87
C HIS A 85 -8.59 11.25 11.48
N ARG A 86 -7.65 11.21 12.42
CA ARG A 86 -6.23 11.45 12.12
C ARG A 86 -5.70 10.41 11.14
N ALA A 87 -6.04 9.14 11.32
CA ALA A 87 -5.60 8.07 10.43
C ALA A 87 -6.13 8.25 8.99
N VAL A 88 -7.34 8.82 8.82
CA VAL A 88 -7.85 9.19 7.49
C VAL A 88 -6.92 10.19 6.80
N LEU A 89 -6.47 11.22 7.53
CA LEU A 89 -5.53 12.21 6.98
C LEU A 89 -4.14 11.61 6.71
N ASP A 90 -3.67 10.72 7.59
CA ASP A 90 -2.40 10.01 7.41
C ASP A 90 -2.44 9.09 6.17
N VAL A 91 -3.57 8.42 5.90
CA VAL A 91 -3.80 7.64 4.67
C VAL A 91 -3.74 8.54 3.44
N ILE A 92 -4.45 9.67 3.45
CA ILE A 92 -4.44 10.64 2.33
C ILE A 92 -3.02 11.15 2.07
N LEU A 93 -2.26 11.46 3.11
CA LEU A 93 -0.86 11.88 2.99
C LEU A 93 0.00 10.79 2.36
N GLY A 94 -0.12 9.54 2.83
CA GLY A 94 0.61 8.39 2.28
C GLY A 94 0.27 8.15 0.80
N MET A 95 -1.01 8.26 0.45
CA MET A 95 -1.47 8.18 -0.95
C MET A 95 -0.83 9.28 -1.82
N ALA A 96 -0.82 10.53 -1.34
CA ALA A 96 -0.23 11.65 -2.08
C ALA A 96 1.27 11.43 -2.32
N GLN A 97 2.01 11.01 -1.28
CA GLN A 97 3.44 10.67 -1.39
C GLN A 97 3.69 9.59 -2.45
N LYS A 98 2.89 8.53 -2.43
CA LYS A 98 3.08 7.41 -3.35
C LYS A 98 2.64 7.76 -4.77
N THR A 99 1.55 8.48 -4.94
CA THR A 99 1.12 8.95 -6.26
C THR A 99 2.21 9.78 -6.93
N ILE A 100 2.82 10.72 -6.19
CA ILE A 100 3.94 11.51 -6.71
C ILE A 100 5.09 10.59 -7.14
N SER A 101 5.57 9.72 -6.25
CA SER A 101 6.74 8.88 -6.55
C SER A 101 6.45 7.84 -7.63
N ASN A 102 5.27 7.21 -7.63
CA ASN A 102 4.89 6.22 -8.63
C ASN A 102 4.83 6.87 -10.03
N TYR A 103 4.17 8.03 -10.14
CA TYR A 103 4.02 8.70 -11.42
C TYR A 103 5.36 9.23 -11.96
N VAL A 104 6.20 9.78 -11.09
CA VAL A 104 7.57 10.18 -11.48
C VAL A 104 8.34 8.98 -12.03
N ASN A 105 8.31 7.84 -11.34
CA ASN A 105 9.01 6.63 -11.78
C ASN A 105 8.43 6.06 -13.09
N HIS A 106 7.11 6.15 -13.30
CA HIS A 106 6.48 5.75 -14.56
C HIS A 106 6.93 6.65 -15.72
N VAL A 107 6.83 7.97 -15.55
CA VAL A 107 7.21 8.94 -16.59
C VAL A 107 8.70 8.84 -16.93
N ALA A 108 9.55 8.69 -15.90
CA ALA A 108 11.01 8.58 -16.09
C ALA A 108 11.45 7.17 -16.54
N GLN A 109 10.56 6.17 -16.50
CA GLN A 109 10.89 4.76 -16.75
C GLN A 109 12.09 4.31 -15.91
N THR A 110 12.07 4.68 -14.61
CA THR A 110 13.18 4.46 -13.69
C THR A 110 13.54 2.97 -13.62
N PRO A 111 14.77 2.58 -13.97
CA PRO A 111 15.20 1.19 -13.85
C PRO A 111 15.31 0.80 -12.37
N VAL A 112 15.00 -0.46 -12.07
CA VAL A 112 15.15 -0.97 -10.70
C VAL A 112 16.63 -1.02 -10.32
N ASP A 113 16.98 -0.41 -9.18
CA ASP A 113 18.34 -0.43 -8.65
C ASP A 113 18.81 -1.87 -8.40
N ASP A 114 20.12 -2.12 -8.57
CA ASP A 114 20.69 -3.47 -8.44
C ASP A 114 20.37 -4.12 -7.09
N VAL A 115 20.34 -3.33 -6.02
CA VAL A 115 20.00 -3.81 -4.67
C VAL A 115 18.55 -4.31 -4.55
N PHE A 116 17.64 -3.82 -5.38
CA PHE A 116 16.21 -4.20 -5.38
C PHE A 116 15.86 -5.22 -6.47
N LYS A 117 16.73 -5.50 -7.42
CA LYS A 117 16.49 -6.50 -8.48
C LYS A 117 16.07 -7.88 -7.95
N PRO A 118 16.64 -8.41 -6.84
CA PRO A 118 16.17 -9.66 -6.25
C PRO A 118 14.71 -9.61 -5.72
N LEU A 119 14.15 -8.42 -5.57
CA LEU A 119 12.79 -8.16 -5.11
C LEU A 119 11.86 -7.75 -6.26
N ALA A 120 12.26 -7.95 -7.52
CA ALA A 120 11.45 -7.64 -8.69
C ALA A 120 10.03 -8.15 -8.55
N TRP A 121 9.07 -7.42 -9.12
CA TRP A 121 7.65 -7.67 -8.90
C TRP A 121 6.82 -7.35 -10.15
N GLU A 122 5.84 -8.19 -10.39
CA GLU A 122 4.75 -7.96 -11.33
C GLU A 122 3.43 -8.28 -10.63
N ARG A 123 2.37 -7.54 -10.97
CA ARG A 123 1.05 -7.77 -10.39
C ARG A 123 0.49 -9.10 -10.87
N GLY A 124 -0.09 -9.88 -9.96
CA GLY A 124 -0.78 -11.13 -10.30
C GLY A 124 -2.09 -10.88 -11.07
N ASP A 125 -2.61 -11.94 -11.67
CA ASP A 125 -3.81 -11.89 -12.53
C ASP A 125 -5.13 -11.59 -11.77
N THR A 126 -5.10 -11.65 -10.43
CA THR A 126 -6.30 -11.46 -9.59
C THR A 126 -6.10 -10.30 -8.61
N PRO A 127 -6.40 -9.06 -9.04
CA PRO A 127 -6.31 -7.90 -8.14
C PRO A 127 -7.25 -7.99 -6.95
N LEU A 128 -6.87 -7.33 -5.85
CA LEU A 128 -7.66 -7.25 -4.63
C LEU A 128 -9.07 -6.70 -4.92
N LYS A 129 -10.08 -7.43 -4.43
CA LYS A 129 -11.48 -6.98 -4.44
C LYS A 129 -11.80 -6.33 -3.09
N VAL A 130 -12.16 -5.06 -3.12
CA VAL A 130 -12.53 -4.25 -1.96
C VAL A 130 -13.83 -3.50 -2.22
#